data_47e2aed4b1c4566e3b50050bd3435578
#
_entry.id   47e2aed4b1c4566e3b50050bd3435578
#
_cell.length_a   1.000
_cell.length_b   1.000
_cell.length_c   1.000
_cell.angle_alpha   90.00
_cell.angle_beta   90.00
_cell.angle_gamma   90.00
#
_symmetry.space_group_name_H-M   'P 1'
#
loop_
_entity.id
_entity.type
_entity.pdbx_description
1 polymer ?
#
loop_
_entity_poly.entity_id
_entity_poly.type
_entity_poly.pdbx_seq_one_letter_code
_entity_poly.pdbx_strand_id
1 'polypeptide(L)'
;NVDAPGKGGDHLADPFISLGIMPPSSAHCRDLTGIRFEHPEWVPENCTACGDCYTVCPDTAIPGLVNEVGQVVDTVVNRVRKNGHGAELQYLPGAAKQMERHLNALFKDAAETDSVGDLMEKAMDATVAQSELKGKDKEQLRTEIGYFREELNGFQFALTRPHYTLAEQDQPGSGGLLSITVNPYTCKGCMECVEVCGDDALRPKKQTDDSVEELRQNWDLWLDLPSTPKKYIRVDDLEEGIGTLESILLDKDNYLPFTSGDGACLGCSEKTAMHLFVATVDALMQPRVEKHLKHITDLVDQLKKHIQLRLAGGIDVGDPDVIGQVIDDIGDHDVTLAGIAERVERMRGEQPIDQEWLRRVTTLVADLENLKWKYSDGITGRGRTSLGMVNATGCTSVWGSTYPFNPYPFPWSNHLFQDAPSMAMGIFEGHMAKMADGFRAIRLAELDLANKYNSADHDDFLTYFDWRQFSDEEWELCPPVVAVGGDGAMYDIGFQNLSRVMASGKPIKVVVVDTQVYSNTGGQACTSGFIGQVSDMAQYGKAIQGKQEPRKEI
;
A
#
# COMPACT_ATOMS: atom_id res chain seq x y z
N ASN A 1 26.02 -3.31 9.37
CA ASN A 1 26.53 -2.94 10.70
C ASN A 1 26.86 -1.45 10.78
N VAL A 2 25.83 -0.61 10.61
CA VAL A 2 25.98 0.86 10.67
C VAL A 2 26.40 1.31 12.09
N ASP A 3 26.05 0.53 13.11
CA ASP A 3 26.24 0.85 14.52
C ASP A 3 27.50 0.24 15.17
N ALA A 4 28.43 -0.30 14.37
CA ALA A 4 29.65 -0.87 14.93
C ALA A 4 30.58 0.24 15.43
N PRO A 5 30.94 0.28 16.75
CA PRO A 5 31.78 1.32 17.31
C PRO A 5 33.13 1.43 16.57
N GLY A 6 33.51 2.65 16.19
CA GLY A 6 34.80 2.94 15.57
C GLY A 6 34.89 2.69 14.06
N LYS A 7 33.80 2.31 13.38
CA LYS A 7 33.79 2.03 11.94
C LYS A 7 33.01 3.04 11.09
N GLY A 8 32.62 4.16 11.66
CA GLY A 8 31.85 5.18 10.92
C GLY A 8 32.53 5.72 9.66
N GLY A 9 33.88 5.75 9.66
CA GLY A 9 34.65 6.19 8.49
C GLY A 9 34.77 5.14 7.37
N ASP A 10 34.38 3.91 7.62
CA ASP A 10 34.46 2.79 6.67
C ASP A 10 33.17 2.64 5.84
N HIS A 11 32.12 3.40 6.16
CA HIS A 11 30.85 3.32 5.46
C HIS A 11 30.92 4.03 4.12
N LEU A 12 30.33 3.39 3.11
CA LEU A 12 30.09 4.03 1.82
C LEU A 12 29.07 5.16 2.01
N ALA A 13 29.29 6.28 1.32
CA ALA A 13 28.32 7.37 1.31
C ALA A 13 27.00 6.89 0.72
N ASP A 14 25.90 7.11 1.44
CA ASP A 14 24.57 6.84 0.93
C ASP A 14 24.23 7.88 -0.15
N PRO A 15 23.90 7.46 -1.39
CA PRO A 15 23.57 8.38 -2.47
C PRO A 15 22.33 9.24 -2.18
N PHE A 16 21.44 8.79 -1.30
CA PHE A 16 20.23 9.53 -0.95
C PHE A 16 20.49 10.72 -0.02
N ILE A 17 21.54 10.68 0.80
CA ILE A 17 21.91 11.79 1.70
C ILE A 17 22.13 13.09 0.93
N SER A 18 22.85 13.03 -0.18
CA SER A 18 23.17 14.20 -1.00
C SER A 18 21.96 14.82 -1.69
N LEU A 19 20.87 14.04 -1.82
CA LEU A 19 19.64 14.47 -2.47
C LEU A 19 18.57 14.92 -1.45
N GLY A 20 18.79 14.75 -0.14
CA GLY A 20 17.79 15.01 0.89
C GLY A 20 16.55 14.14 0.76
N ILE A 21 16.70 12.94 0.20
CA ILE A 21 15.61 11.98 -0.05
C ILE A 21 15.76 10.80 0.91
N MET A 22 14.66 10.46 1.58
CA MET A 22 14.56 9.25 2.39
C MET A 22 14.05 8.11 1.53
N PRO A 23 14.77 6.97 1.46
CA PRO A 23 14.34 5.80 0.68
C PRO A 23 12.96 5.29 1.14
N PRO A 24 12.12 4.77 0.23
CA PRO A 24 10.80 4.27 0.61
C PRO A 24 10.89 3.09 1.57
N SER A 25 9.94 3.00 2.51
CA SER A 25 9.75 1.87 3.44
C SER A 25 10.99 1.51 4.29
N SER A 26 11.95 2.42 4.46
CA SER A 26 13.17 2.13 5.23
C SER A 26 12.91 1.99 6.74
N ALA A 27 11.78 2.48 7.25
CA ALA A 27 11.37 2.27 8.64
C ALA A 27 10.90 0.84 8.95
N HIS A 28 10.58 0.03 7.96
CA HIS A 28 10.13 -1.36 8.16
C HIS A 28 11.19 -2.27 8.82
N CYS A 29 12.47 -1.89 8.76
CA CYS A 29 13.54 -2.64 9.40
C CYS A 29 13.71 -2.33 10.89
N ARG A 30 12.97 -1.37 11.45
CA ARG A 30 13.06 -1.05 12.88
C ARG A 30 12.28 -2.07 13.71
N ASP A 31 12.88 -2.43 14.83
CA ASP A 31 12.27 -3.24 15.89
C ASP A 31 12.13 -2.38 17.15
N LEU A 32 10.89 -2.03 17.49
CA LEU A 32 10.55 -1.24 18.67
C LEU A 32 10.09 -2.09 19.85
N THR A 33 10.21 -3.41 19.77
CA THR A 33 9.83 -4.34 20.85
C THR A 33 10.42 -3.94 22.20
N GLY A 34 11.67 -3.49 22.22
CA GLY A 34 12.40 -3.16 23.45
C GLY A 34 12.01 -1.85 24.14
N ILE A 35 11.20 -0.99 23.50
CA ILE A 35 10.82 0.31 24.10
C ILE A 35 9.49 0.27 24.85
N ARG A 36 8.64 -0.73 24.59
CA ARG A 36 7.31 -0.83 25.22
C ARG A 36 7.36 -1.69 26.48
N PHE A 37 6.49 -1.38 27.44
CA PHE A 37 6.29 -2.16 28.67
C PHE A 37 5.02 -3.00 28.62
N GLU A 38 4.08 -2.62 27.76
CA GLU A 38 2.78 -3.25 27.57
C GLU A 38 2.37 -3.16 26.12
N HIS A 39 1.43 -4.01 25.71
CA HIS A 39 0.85 -4.03 24.38
C HIS A 39 -0.67 -4.24 24.47
N PRO A 40 -1.47 -3.88 23.45
CA PRO A 40 -2.87 -4.22 23.45
C PRO A 40 -3.05 -5.74 23.28
N GLU A 41 -4.01 -6.29 24.01
CA GLU A 41 -4.54 -7.64 23.85
C GLU A 41 -5.96 -7.55 23.32
N TRP A 42 -6.26 -8.27 22.24
CA TRP A 42 -7.58 -8.26 21.64
C TRP A 42 -8.47 -9.35 22.23
N VAL A 43 -9.72 -8.98 22.58
CA VAL A 43 -10.78 -9.85 23.09
C VAL A 43 -11.87 -9.92 22.00
N PRO A 44 -11.82 -10.92 21.11
CA PRO A 44 -12.67 -10.98 19.93
C PRO A 44 -14.17 -11.00 20.22
N GLU A 45 -14.56 -11.60 21.35
CA GLU A 45 -15.96 -11.73 21.77
C GLU A 45 -16.63 -10.38 22.09
N ASN A 46 -15.83 -9.35 22.33
CA ASN A 46 -16.32 -8.00 22.61
C ASN A 46 -16.26 -7.08 21.37
N CYS A 47 -15.67 -7.54 20.28
CA CYS A 47 -15.37 -6.69 19.13
C CYS A 47 -16.60 -6.46 18.23
N THR A 48 -16.96 -5.20 18.03
CA THR A 48 -18.07 -4.76 17.15
C THR A 48 -17.62 -4.46 15.72
N ALA A 49 -16.31 -4.49 15.45
CA ALA A 49 -15.71 -4.14 14.16
C ALA A 49 -15.82 -2.66 13.77
N CYS A 50 -15.88 -1.75 14.73
CA CYS A 50 -15.94 -0.29 14.45
C CYS A 50 -14.72 0.24 13.68
N GLY A 51 -13.55 -0.37 13.85
CA GLY A 51 -12.32 0.03 13.13
C GLY A 51 -11.50 1.13 13.78
N ASP A 52 -11.96 1.74 14.86
CA ASP A 52 -11.30 2.87 15.53
C ASP A 52 -9.85 2.54 15.92
N CYS A 53 -9.59 1.29 16.35
CA CYS A 53 -8.28 0.87 16.83
C CYS A 53 -7.18 0.93 15.76
N TYR A 54 -7.47 0.50 14.54
CA TYR A 54 -6.48 0.54 13.47
C TYR A 54 -6.45 1.89 12.75
N THR A 55 -7.52 2.68 12.86
CA THR A 55 -7.59 4.04 12.32
C THR A 55 -6.78 5.02 13.17
N VAL A 56 -6.84 4.91 14.50
CA VAL A 56 -6.12 5.81 15.41
C VAL A 56 -4.62 5.52 15.50
N CYS A 57 -4.19 4.30 15.13
CA CYS A 57 -2.81 3.87 15.33
C CYS A 57 -1.80 4.66 14.48
N PRO A 58 -0.91 5.48 15.09
CA PRO A 58 0.05 6.27 14.32
C PRO A 58 1.14 5.42 13.65
N ASP A 59 1.40 4.23 14.16
CA ASP A 59 2.46 3.34 13.67
C ASP A 59 1.94 2.22 12.76
N THR A 60 0.65 2.23 12.45
CA THR A 60 0.00 1.21 11.63
C THR A 60 0.35 -0.20 12.15
N ALA A 61 0.24 -0.36 13.46
CA ALA A 61 0.73 -1.54 14.17
C ALA A 61 -0.38 -2.50 14.61
N ILE A 62 -1.64 -2.19 14.35
CA ILE A 62 -2.79 -3.00 14.78
C ILE A 62 -3.79 -3.20 13.63
N PRO A 63 -3.42 -3.98 12.58
CA PRO A 63 -4.30 -4.18 11.43
C PRO A 63 -5.50 -5.06 11.73
N GLY A 64 -6.60 -4.78 10.99
CA GLY A 64 -7.73 -5.68 10.84
C GLY A 64 -7.70 -6.40 9.49
N LEU A 65 -8.22 -7.62 9.44
CA LEU A 65 -8.53 -8.34 8.20
C LEU A 65 -9.85 -9.07 8.35
N VAL A 66 -10.56 -9.20 7.24
CA VAL A 66 -11.73 -10.07 7.13
C VAL A 66 -11.44 -11.16 6.11
N ASN A 67 -11.53 -12.41 6.52
CA ASN A 67 -11.27 -13.55 5.64
C ASN A 67 -12.44 -14.52 5.62
N GLU A 68 -12.69 -15.12 4.48
CA GLU A 68 -13.62 -16.24 4.38
C GLU A 68 -13.07 -17.48 5.11
N VAL A 69 -13.94 -18.31 5.65
CA VAL A 69 -13.55 -19.52 6.39
C VAL A 69 -12.60 -20.40 5.57
N GLY A 70 -12.91 -20.60 4.28
CA GLY A 70 -12.06 -21.37 3.36
C GLY A 70 -10.66 -20.75 3.19
N GLN A 71 -10.56 -19.42 3.11
CA GLN A 71 -9.26 -18.74 3.01
C GLN A 71 -8.40 -18.97 4.24
N VAL A 72 -8.98 -18.93 5.44
CA VAL A 72 -8.28 -19.22 6.70
C VAL A 72 -7.77 -20.66 6.71
N VAL A 73 -8.64 -21.62 6.42
CA VAL A 73 -8.28 -23.05 6.40
C VAL A 73 -7.18 -23.32 5.38
N ASP A 74 -7.32 -22.81 4.16
CA ASP A 74 -6.31 -22.99 3.10
C ASP A 74 -4.96 -22.35 3.47
N THR A 75 -4.97 -21.18 4.10
CA THR A 75 -3.74 -20.51 4.56
C THR A 75 -3.01 -21.37 5.58
N VAL A 76 -3.70 -21.86 6.60
CA VAL A 76 -3.08 -22.68 7.65
C VAL A 76 -2.56 -24.01 7.06
N VAL A 77 -3.31 -24.67 6.18
CA VAL A 77 -2.83 -25.89 5.47
C VAL A 77 -1.57 -25.61 4.65
N ASN A 78 -1.49 -24.46 3.99
CA ASN A 78 -0.30 -24.08 3.23
C ASN A 78 0.90 -23.79 4.16
N ARG A 79 0.68 -23.21 5.33
CA ARG A 79 1.74 -23.01 6.35
C ARG A 79 2.27 -24.35 6.84
N VAL A 80 1.41 -25.30 7.17
CA VAL A 80 1.83 -26.67 7.57
C VAL A 80 2.74 -27.29 6.49
N ARG A 81 2.43 -27.08 5.21
CA ARG A 81 3.28 -27.56 4.10
C ARG A 81 4.63 -26.88 4.05
N LYS A 82 4.66 -25.55 4.22
CA LYS A 82 5.90 -24.75 4.15
C LYS A 82 6.84 -25.02 5.33
N ASN A 83 6.28 -25.23 6.53
CA ASN A 83 7.02 -25.30 7.80
C ASN A 83 7.57 -26.70 8.13
N GLY A 84 7.76 -27.54 7.12
CA GLY A 84 8.50 -28.80 7.24
C GLY A 84 7.67 -30.06 7.22
N HIS A 85 6.34 -29.98 7.32
CA HIS A 85 5.47 -31.16 7.34
C HIS A 85 4.90 -31.55 5.97
N GLY A 86 5.31 -30.85 4.90
CA GLY A 86 4.75 -31.05 3.56
C GLY A 86 4.84 -32.48 3.02
N ALA A 87 5.92 -33.20 3.34
CA ALA A 87 6.12 -34.61 2.93
C ALA A 87 5.29 -35.61 3.75
N GLU A 88 4.78 -35.20 4.92
CA GLU A 88 4.04 -36.03 5.87
C GLU A 88 2.50 -35.91 5.68
N LEU A 89 2.06 -34.85 4.96
CA LEU A 89 0.63 -34.56 4.77
C LEU A 89 0.01 -35.49 3.74
N GLN A 90 -0.85 -36.40 4.19
CA GLN A 90 -1.58 -37.35 3.35
C GLN A 90 -3.08 -37.06 3.33
N TYR A 91 -3.67 -36.65 4.44
CA TYR A 91 -5.11 -36.56 4.62
C TYR A 91 -5.63 -35.14 4.86
N LEU A 92 -4.87 -34.27 5.52
CA LEU A 92 -5.28 -32.90 5.84
C LEU A 92 -5.72 -32.09 4.61
N PRO A 93 -5.03 -32.11 3.45
CA PRO A 93 -5.49 -31.37 2.27
C PRO A 93 -6.87 -31.81 1.77
N GLY A 94 -7.17 -33.10 1.89
CA GLY A 94 -8.50 -33.65 1.56
C GLY A 94 -9.55 -33.36 2.63
N ALA A 95 -9.15 -33.29 3.90
CA ALA A 95 -10.03 -33.01 5.02
C ALA A 95 -10.35 -31.50 5.19
N ALA A 96 -9.56 -30.60 4.58
CA ALA A 96 -9.74 -29.16 4.69
C ALA A 96 -11.16 -28.69 4.32
N LYS A 97 -11.73 -29.19 3.22
CA LYS A 97 -13.10 -28.87 2.83
C LYS A 97 -14.16 -29.44 3.78
N GLN A 98 -13.87 -30.52 4.46
CA GLN A 98 -14.77 -31.07 5.48
C GLN A 98 -14.70 -30.22 6.74
N MET A 99 -13.52 -29.81 7.14
CA MET A 99 -13.30 -28.87 8.26
C MET A 99 -14.03 -27.55 8.01
N GLU A 100 -13.90 -26.97 6.82
CA GLU A 100 -14.63 -25.76 6.41
C GLU A 100 -16.15 -25.93 6.55
N ARG A 101 -16.71 -27.07 6.13
CA ARG A 101 -18.14 -27.36 6.30
C ARG A 101 -18.55 -27.45 7.76
N HIS A 102 -17.72 -28.08 8.61
CA HIS A 102 -17.98 -28.16 10.04
C HIS A 102 -17.93 -26.77 10.69
N LEU A 103 -16.96 -25.94 10.32
CA LEU A 103 -16.85 -24.54 10.77
C LEU A 103 -18.09 -23.74 10.36
N ASN A 104 -18.46 -23.75 9.09
CA ASN A 104 -19.64 -23.03 8.60
C ASN A 104 -20.93 -23.48 9.29
N ALA A 105 -21.06 -24.78 9.60
CA ALA A 105 -22.22 -25.30 10.32
C ALA A 105 -22.24 -24.80 11.79
N LEU A 106 -21.10 -24.78 12.47
CA LEU A 106 -21.00 -24.27 13.84
C LEU A 106 -21.23 -22.77 13.92
N PHE A 107 -20.63 -21.99 13.00
CA PHE A 107 -20.76 -20.54 12.98
C PHE A 107 -22.17 -20.06 12.66
N LYS A 108 -22.95 -20.84 11.87
CA LYS A 108 -24.34 -20.51 11.55
C LYS A 108 -25.24 -20.40 12.79
N ASP A 109 -24.98 -21.24 13.79
CA ASP A 109 -25.75 -21.30 15.02
C ASP A 109 -25.10 -20.55 16.19
N ALA A 110 -23.91 -19.94 15.96
CA ALA A 110 -23.13 -19.22 16.95
C ALA A 110 -23.63 -17.79 17.13
N ALA A 111 -23.50 -17.26 18.35
CA ALA A 111 -23.64 -15.85 18.65
C ALA A 111 -22.35 -15.07 18.36
N GLU A 112 -22.46 -13.77 18.13
CA GLU A 112 -21.29 -12.87 17.93
C GLU A 112 -20.34 -12.86 19.12
N THR A 113 -20.85 -13.19 20.31
CA THR A 113 -20.09 -13.30 21.57
C THR A 113 -19.48 -14.69 21.81
N ASP A 114 -19.66 -15.65 20.91
CA ASP A 114 -19.09 -16.98 21.07
C ASP A 114 -17.62 -16.99 20.65
N SER A 115 -16.79 -17.75 21.37
CA SER A 115 -15.38 -17.92 21.05
C SER A 115 -15.21 -18.69 19.74
N VAL A 116 -14.71 -18.02 18.70
CA VAL A 116 -14.41 -18.65 17.42
C VAL A 116 -13.30 -19.68 17.58
N GLY A 117 -12.34 -19.46 18.47
CA GLY A 117 -11.29 -20.43 18.79
C GLY A 117 -11.86 -21.75 19.28
N ASP A 118 -12.82 -21.71 20.21
CA ASP A 118 -13.49 -22.92 20.74
C ASP A 118 -14.31 -23.65 19.65
N LEU A 119 -14.92 -22.89 18.76
CA LEU A 119 -15.65 -23.45 17.62
C LEU A 119 -14.72 -24.09 16.60
N MET A 120 -13.55 -23.50 16.37
CA MET A 120 -12.50 -24.10 15.53
C MET A 120 -11.97 -25.42 16.12
N GLU A 121 -11.73 -25.47 17.42
CA GLU A 121 -11.33 -26.73 18.10
C GLU A 121 -12.40 -27.81 17.92
N LYS A 122 -13.67 -27.49 18.13
CA LYS A 122 -14.78 -28.43 17.91
C LYS A 122 -14.85 -28.92 16.45
N ALA A 123 -14.60 -28.05 15.47
CA ALA A 123 -14.60 -28.42 14.06
C ALA A 123 -13.43 -29.33 13.69
N MET A 124 -12.23 -29.07 14.24
CA MET A 124 -11.06 -29.93 14.08
C MET A 124 -11.35 -31.34 14.65
N ASP A 125 -11.87 -31.42 15.87
CA ASP A 125 -12.24 -32.69 16.49
C ASP A 125 -13.34 -33.42 15.71
N ALA A 126 -14.37 -32.72 15.25
CA ALA A 126 -15.42 -33.28 14.41
C ALA A 126 -14.88 -33.82 13.08
N THR A 127 -13.93 -33.14 12.47
CA THR A 127 -13.29 -33.58 11.23
C THR A 127 -12.57 -34.92 11.42
N VAL A 128 -11.84 -35.09 12.51
CA VAL A 128 -11.23 -36.38 12.85
C VAL A 128 -12.30 -37.45 13.19
N ALA A 129 -13.29 -37.09 14.01
CA ALA A 129 -14.31 -38.03 14.50
C ALA A 129 -15.16 -38.59 13.37
N GLN A 130 -15.62 -37.73 12.45
CA GLN A 130 -16.54 -38.07 11.34
C GLN A 130 -15.81 -38.55 10.07
N SER A 131 -14.46 -38.59 10.10
CA SER A 131 -13.67 -39.17 9.01
C SER A 131 -13.99 -40.66 8.82
N GLU A 132 -14.12 -41.10 7.57
CA GLU A 132 -14.29 -42.52 7.21
C GLU A 132 -12.99 -43.33 7.38
N LEU A 133 -11.87 -42.70 7.64
CA LEU A 133 -10.55 -43.30 7.84
C LEU A 133 -10.58 -44.21 9.10
N LYS A 134 -9.78 -45.28 9.10
CA LYS A 134 -9.70 -46.26 10.18
C LYS A 134 -8.28 -46.59 10.57
N GLY A 135 -8.09 -46.99 11.81
CA GLY A 135 -6.78 -47.45 12.30
C GLY A 135 -5.68 -46.42 12.13
N LYS A 136 -4.60 -46.82 11.50
CA LYS A 136 -3.42 -45.96 11.29
C LYS A 136 -3.68 -44.70 10.47
N ASP A 137 -4.58 -44.78 9.50
CA ASP A 137 -4.91 -43.64 8.64
C ASP A 137 -5.67 -42.55 9.41
N LYS A 138 -6.55 -42.96 10.33
CA LYS A 138 -7.24 -42.01 11.22
C LYS A 138 -6.29 -41.38 12.24
N GLU A 139 -5.31 -42.14 12.73
CA GLU A 139 -4.26 -41.62 13.61
C GLU A 139 -3.34 -40.63 12.87
N GLN A 140 -3.02 -40.91 11.60
CA GLN A 140 -2.28 -40.00 10.76
C GLN A 140 -3.04 -38.66 10.57
N LEU A 141 -4.35 -38.71 10.23
CA LEU A 141 -5.17 -37.49 10.14
C LEU A 141 -5.18 -36.72 11.47
N ARG A 142 -5.25 -37.41 12.62
CA ARG A 142 -5.18 -36.76 13.93
C ARG A 142 -3.85 -36.02 14.14
N THR A 143 -2.74 -36.63 13.71
CA THR A 143 -1.42 -36.01 13.77
C THR A 143 -1.36 -34.77 12.88
N GLU A 144 -1.87 -34.86 11.65
CA GLU A 144 -1.90 -33.75 10.71
C GLU A 144 -2.82 -32.59 11.16
N ILE A 145 -3.93 -32.88 11.83
CA ILE A 145 -4.77 -31.86 12.50
C ILE A 145 -4.00 -31.25 13.68
N GLY A 146 -3.14 -32.00 14.35
CA GLY A 146 -2.21 -31.46 15.35
C GLY A 146 -1.29 -30.39 14.77
N TYR A 147 -0.69 -30.63 13.61
CA TYR A 147 0.12 -29.64 12.89
C TYR A 147 -0.69 -28.41 12.48
N PHE A 148 -1.93 -28.60 12.04
CA PHE A 148 -2.83 -27.48 11.74
C PHE A 148 -3.11 -26.63 12.98
N ARG A 149 -3.36 -27.25 14.13
CA ARG A 149 -3.57 -26.57 15.41
C ARG A 149 -2.31 -25.80 15.85
N GLU A 150 -1.12 -26.39 15.70
CA GLU A 150 0.15 -25.75 15.98
C GLU A 150 0.40 -24.52 15.12
N GLU A 151 0.11 -24.59 13.82
CA GLU A 151 0.27 -23.45 12.89
C GLU A 151 -0.77 -22.36 13.09
N LEU A 152 -1.99 -22.70 13.52
CA LEU A 152 -3.01 -21.72 13.91
C LEU A 152 -2.62 -21.01 15.22
N ASN A 153 -1.92 -21.71 16.11
CA ASN A 153 -1.32 -21.20 17.35
C ASN A 153 -2.25 -20.32 18.19
N GLY A 154 -3.54 -20.63 18.24
CA GLY A 154 -4.51 -19.83 18.98
C GLY A 154 -4.78 -18.45 18.38
N PHE A 155 -4.41 -18.21 17.12
CA PHE A 155 -4.75 -16.98 16.41
C PHE A 155 -6.27 -16.77 16.44
N GLN A 156 -6.69 -15.57 16.79
CA GLN A 156 -8.08 -15.29 17.13
C GLN A 156 -8.84 -14.66 15.99
N PHE A 157 -10.14 -14.98 15.93
CA PHE A 157 -11.10 -14.42 15.01
C PHE A 157 -12.38 -14.05 15.76
N ALA A 158 -13.16 -13.11 15.21
CA ALA A 158 -14.47 -12.72 15.71
C ALA A 158 -15.55 -12.94 14.64
N LEU A 159 -16.75 -13.34 15.09
CA LEU A 159 -17.98 -13.24 14.34
C LEU A 159 -18.57 -11.88 14.62
N THR A 160 -18.49 -10.95 13.66
CA THR A 160 -18.97 -9.59 13.84
C THR A 160 -20.19 -9.33 12.99
N ARG A 161 -21.09 -8.49 13.48
CA ARG A 161 -22.33 -8.17 12.77
C ARG A 161 -22.08 -7.68 11.34
N PRO A 162 -21.20 -6.69 11.07
CA PRO A 162 -21.04 -6.14 9.72
C PRO A 162 -20.39 -7.14 8.74
N HIS A 163 -19.52 -8.02 9.20
CA HIS A 163 -18.73 -8.87 8.30
C HIS A 163 -19.23 -10.31 8.25
N TYR A 164 -19.84 -10.81 9.33
CA TYR A 164 -20.37 -12.18 9.37
C TYR A 164 -21.89 -12.20 9.30
N THR A 165 -22.58 -11.63 10.28
CA THR A 165 -24.03 -11.77 10.43
C THR A 165 -24.81 -11.23 9.23
N LEU A 166 -24.48 -10.00 8.79
CA LEU A 166 -25.16 -9.40 7.64
C LEU A 166 -24.82 -10.10 6.33
N ALA A 167 -23.57 -10.51 6.14
CA ALA A 167 -23.16 -11.25 4.95
C ALA A 167 -23.90 -12.60 4.84
N GLU A 168 -24.03 -13.34 5.95
CA GLU A 168 -24.79 -14.60 6.00
C GLU A 168 -26.30 -14.41 5.73
N GLN A 169 -26.87 -13.27 6.16
CA GLN A 169 -28.28 -12.94 5.89
C GLN A 169 -28.49 -12.63 4.40
N ASP A 170 -27.57 -11.92 3.78
CA ASP A 170 -27.62 -11.59 2.35
C ASP A 170 -27.41 -12.84 1.47
N GLN A 171 -26.38 -13.61 1.79
CA GLN A 171 -26.01 -14.81 1.05
C GLN A 171 -25.45 -15.87 2.01
N PRO A 172 -26.18 -16.95 2.31
CA PRO A 172 -25.69 -18.01 3.17
C PRO A 172 -24.34 -18.59 2.70
N GLY A 173 -23.38 -18.68 3.62
CA GLY A 173 -22.00 -19.12 3.37
C GLY A 173 -21.06 -18.00 2.92
N SER A 174 -21.47 -16.73 2.99
CA SER A 174 -20.64 -15.59 2.61
C SER A 174 -20.06 -14.82 3.80
N GLY A 175 -20.30 -15.27 5.03
CA GLY A 175 -19.80 -14.65 6.24
C GLY A 175 -18.27 -14.62 6.31
N GLY A 176 -17.72 -13.49 6.75
CA GLY A 176 -16.29 -13.28 6.94
C GLY A 176 -15.89 -13.21 8.41
N LEU A 177 -14.74 -13.78 8.74
CA LEU A 177 -14.15 -13.77 10.07
C LEU A 177 -13.24 -12.54 10.19
N LEU A 178 -13.52 -11.65 11.14
CA LEU A 178 -12.63 -10.53 11.47
C LEU A 178 -11.48 -11.04 12.32
N SER A 179 -10.28 -10.57 12.03
CA SER A 179 -9.11 -10.71 12.91
C SER A 179 -8.47 -9.35 13.15
N ILE A 180 -8.08 -9.08 14.39
CA ILE A 180 -7.26 -7.94 14.80
C ILE A 180 -5.97 -8.50 15.38
N THR A 181 -4.83 -8.04 14.89
CA THR A 181 -3.53 -8.46 15.43
C THR A 181 -2.63 -7.26 15.71
N VAL A 182 -1.50 -7.50 16.35
CA VAL A 182 -0.52 -6.47 16.67
C VAL A 182 0.79 -6.79 15.99
N ASN A 183 1.32 -5.85 15.22
CA ASN A 183 2.69 -5.94 14.72
C ASN A 183 3.68 -5.73 15.88
N PRO A 184 4.40 -6.77 16.32
CA PRO A 184 5.30 -6.67 17.47
C PRO A 184 6.48 -5.74 17.25
N TYR A 185 6.86 -5.53 16.00
CA TYR A 185 8.03 -4.74 15.63
C TYR A 185 7.76 -3.23 15.60
N THR A 186 6.53 -2.81 15.31
CA THR A 186 6.20 -1.40 15.13
C THR A 186 5.32 -0.82 16.24
N CYS A 187 4.61 -1.67 16.99
CA CYS A 187 3.83 -1.24 18.14
C CYS A 187 4.74 -0.65 19.23
N LYS A 188 4.45 0.59 19.63
CA LYS A 188 5.18 1.31 20.71
C LYS A 188 4.52 1.22 22.07
N GLY A 189 3.34 0.58 22.18
CA GLY A 189 2.60 0.47 23.45
C GLY A 189 2.02 1.80 23.92
N CYS A 190 1.57 2.67 23.01
CA CYS A 190 0.97 3.96 23.36
C CYS A 190 -0.44 3.87 23.93
N MET A 191 -1.13 2.75 23.74
CA MET A 191 -2.48 2.43 24.20
C MET A 191 -3.62 3.30 23.61
N GLU A 192 -3.37 4.13 22.58
CA GLU A 192 -4.43 4.90 21.91
C GLU A 192 -5.55 4.00 21.39
N CYS A 193 -5.20 2.82 20.85
CA CYS A 193 -6.17 1.84 20.37
C CYS A 193 -7.02 1.23 21.49
N VAL A 194 -6.51 1.19 22.72
CA VAL A 194 -7.25 0.75 23.91
C VAL A 194 -8.19 1.85 24.40
N GLU A 195 -7.71 3.09 24.44
CA GLU A 195 -8.50 4.24 24.91
C GLU A 195 -9.72 4.53 24.03
N VAL A 196 -9.59 4.33 22.70
CA VAL A 196 -10.72 4.55 21.77
C VAL A 196 -11.69 3.38 21.72
N CYS A 197 -11.34 2.23 22.27
CA CYS A 197 -12.18 1.03 22.22
C CYS A 197 -13.31 1.09 23.25
N GLY A 198 -14.49 1.58 22.82
CA GLY A 198 -15.66 1.71 23.70
C GLY A 198 -16.26 0.38 24.19
N ASP A 199 -15.97 -0.73 23.51
CA ASP A 199 -16.54 -2.06 23.76
C ASP A 199 -15.65 -2.95 24.64
N ASP A 200 -14.55 -2.42 25.18
CA ASP A 200 -13.57 -3.18 25.96
C ASP A 200 -13.03 -4.43 25.23
N ALA A 201 -12.98 -4.34 23.90
CA ALA A 201 -12.40 -5.38 23.04
C ALA A 201 -10.88 -5.31 22.96
N LEU A 202 -10.25 -4.24 23.44
CA LEU A 202 -8.82 -4.10 23.57
C LEU A 202 -8.46 -3.75 25.01
N ARG A 203 -7.47 -4.47 25.55
CA ARG A 203 -7.03 -4.28 26.93
C ARG A 203 -5.50 -4.21 27.00
N PRO A 204 -4.94 -3.41 27.95
CA PRO A 204 -3.49 -3.41 28.13
C PRO A 204 -3.02 -4.74 28.73
N LYS A 205 -2.00 -5.35 28.13
CA LYS A 205 -1.32 -6.56 28.63
C LYS A 205 0.14 -6.25 28.87
N LYS A 206 0.65 -6.59 30.06
CA LYS A 206 2.07 -6.42 30.37
C LYS A 206 2.92 -7.28 29.43
N GLN A 207 3.95 -6.67 28.84
CA GLN A 207 4.88 -7.38 27.97
C GLN A 207 5.76 -8.37 28.75
N THR A 208 5.88 -9.58 28.21
CA THR A 208 6.81 -10.63 28.64
C THR A 208 7.45 -11.24 27.38
N ASP A 209 8.52 -12.01 27.55
CA ASP A 209 9.16 -12.70 26.43
C ASP A 209 8.16 -13.65 25.72
N ASP A 210 7.34 -14.36 26.49
CA ASP A 210 6.31 -15.25 25.94
C ASP A 210 5.25 -14.48 25.15
N SER A 211 4.78 -13.32 25.66
CA SER A 211 3.80 -12.52 24.96
C SER A 211 4.35 -11.88 23.67
N VAL A 212 5.64 -11.57 23.65
CA VAL A 212 6.30 -11.08 22.42
C VAL A 212 6.39 -12.20 21.39
N GLU A 213 6.70 -13.42 21.81
CA GLU A 213 6.76 -14.56 20.90
C GLU A 213 5.36 -14.89 20.33
N GLU A 214 4.32 -14.85 21.17
CA GLU A 214 2.92 -14.99 20.74
C GLU A 214 2.55 -13.93 19.70
N LEU A 215 2.90 -12.66 19.93
CA LEU A 215 2.65 -11.58 18.97
C LEU A 215 3.39 -11.79 17.63
N ARG A 216 4.63 -12.31 17.66
CA ARG A 216 5.40 -12.61 16.45
C ARG A 216 4.74 -13.72 15.63
N GLN A 217 4.32 -14.80 16.27
CA GLN A 217 3.64 -15.91 15.60
C GLN A 217 2.30 -15.47 15.00
N ASN A 218 1.52 -14.68 15.73
CA ASN A 218 0.27 -14.09 15.23
C ASN A 218 0.51 -13.15 14.05
N TRP A 219 1.56 -12.33 14.13
CA TRP A 219 1.93 -11.44 13.03
C TRP A 219 2.36 -12.21 11.77
N ASP A 220 3.13 -13.28 11.92
CA ASP A 220 3.55 -14.14 10.82
C ASP A 220 2.37 -14.83 10.15
N LEU A 221 1.37 -15.30 10.92
CA LEU A 221 0.13 -15.85 10.35
C LEU A 221 -0.67 -14.75 9.62
N TRP A 222 -0.79 -13.57 10.23
CA TRP A 222 -1.48 -12.45 9.59
C TRP A 222 -0.85 -12.07 8.25
N LEU A 223 0.47 -12.10 8.13
CA LEU A 223 1.18 -11.84 6.88
C LEU A 223 0.86 -12.87 5.78
N ASP A 224 0.60 -14.13 6.14
CA ASP A 224 0.22 -15.16 5.18
C ASP A 224 -1.27 -15.14 4.80
N LEU A 225 -2.17 -14.56 5.63
CA LEU A 225 -3.58 -14.40 5.29
C LEU A 225 -3.74 -13.49 4.07
N PRO A 226 -4.67 -13.78 3.14
CA PRO A 226 -4.94 -12.90 2.01
C PRO A 226 -5.58 -11.58 2.45
N SER A 227 -5.50 -10.54 1.61
CA SER A 227 -6.23 -9.29 1.83
C SER A 227 -7.72 -9.50 1.95
N THR A 228 -8.39 -8.60 2.64
CA THR A 228 -9.85 -8.61 2.79
C THR A 228 -10.53 -8.59 1.42
N PRO A 229 -11.41 -9.55 1.11
CA PRO A 229 -12.19 -9.51 -0.12
C PRO A 229 -13.03 -8.24 -0.24
N LYS A 230 -13.07 -7.65 -1.45
CA LYS A 230 -13.74 -6.36 -1.71
C LYS A 230 -15.21 -6.32 -1.27
N LYS A 231 -15.90 -7.46 -1.21
CA LYS A 231 -17.29 -7.55 -0.73
C LYS A 231 -17.48 -7.12 0.74
N TYR A 232 -16.41 -7.18 1.56
CA TYR A 232 -16.42 -6.74 2.97
C TYR A 232 -15.93 -5.31 3.15
N ILE A 233 -15.31 -4.71 2.13
CA ILE A 233 -14.87 -3.32 2.14
C ILE A 233 -16.06 -2.46 1.69
N ARG A 234 -16.96 -2.15 2.62
CA ARG A 234 -18.19 -1.38 2.36
C ARG A 234 -17.96 0.08 2.74
N VAL A 235 -17.83 0.92 1.74
CA VAL A 235 -17.53 2.34 1.91
C VAL A 235 -18.73 3.13 2.44
N ASP A 236 -19.96 2.56 2.37
CA ASP A 236 -21.21 3.27 2.56
C ASP A 236 -22.09 2.71 3.70
N ASP A 237 -21.53 1.92 4.61
CA ASP A 237 -22.34 1.30 5.67
C ASP A 237 -22.53 2.24 6.87
N LEU A 238 -23.37 3.26 6.66
CA LEU A 238 -23.70 4.24 7.70
C LEU A 238 -24.53 3.64 8.85
N GLU A 239 -25.21 2.52 8.63
CA GLU A 239 -26.07 1.88 9.64
C GLU A 239 -25.25 1.16 10.72
N GLU A 240 -24.09 0.61 10.34
CA GLU A 240 -23.21 -0.11 11.27
C GLU A 240 -22.12 0.78 11.90
N GLY A 241 -22.07 2.06 11.53
CA GLY A 241 -21.11 3.01 12.07
C GLY A 241 -19.68 2.84 11.56
N ILE A 242 -19.47 2.02 10.52
CA ILE A 242 -18.15 1.85 9.89
C ILE A 242 -17.93 2.98 8.89
N GLY A 243 -16.87 3.76 9.10
CA GLY A 243 -16.52 4.85 8.23
C GLY A 243 -15.76 4.41 6.96
N THR A 244 -15.61 5.34 6.05
CA THR A 244 -14.84 5.12 4.81
C THR A 244 -13.37 4.80 5.09
N LEU A 245 -12.75 5.46 6.07
CA LEU A 245 -11.34 5.24 6.41
C LEU A 245 -11.12 3.86 7.00
N GLU A 246 -11.99 3.43 7.90
CA GLU A 246 -11.99 2.12 8.53
C GLU A 246 -12.12 1.02 7.46
N SER A 247 -13.03 1.21 6.51
CA SER A 247 -13.22 0.28 5.39
C SER A 247 -11.99 0.20 4.47
N ILE A 248 -11.39 1.33 4.11
CA ILE A 248 -10.17 1.38 3.28
C ILE A 248 -9.00 0.65 3.96
N LEU A 249 -8.86 0.80 5.27
CA LEU A 249 -7.76 0.21 6.03
C LEU A 249 -7.91 -1.29 6.30
N LEU A 250 -9.06 -1.90 6.02
CA LEU A 250 -9.23 -3.35 6.01
C LEU A 250 -8.56 -4.01 4.79
N ASP A 251 -8.24 -3.25 3.75
CA ASP A 251 -7.44 -3.75 2.65
C ASP A 251 -5.96 -3.81 3.08
N LYS A 252 -5.37 -5.01 3.01
CA LYS A 252 -3.99 -5.25 3.39
C LYS A 252 -3.01 -4.42 2.56
N ASP A 253 -3.32 -4.20 1.29
CA ASP A 253 -2.49 -3.41 0.39
C ASP A 253 -2.51 -1.92 0.75
N ASN A 254 -3.59 -1.45 1.37
CA ASN A 254 -3.70 -0.09 1.88
C ASN A 254 -3.10 0.09 3.29
N TYR A 255 -2.97 -0.97 4.08
CA TYR A 255 -2.48 -0.91 5.45
C TYR A 255 -0.99 -1.25 5.58
N LEU A 256 -0.59 -2.42 5.08
CA LEU A 256 0.76 -2.97 5.26
C LEU A 256 1.89 -2.05 4.77
N PRO A 257 1.76 -1.31 3.65
CA PRO A 257 2.81 -0.41 3.19
C PRO A 257 3.16 0.72 4.16
N PHE A 258 2.24 1.08 5.06
CA PHE A 258 2.42 2.16 6.05
C PHE A 258 2.83 1.66 7.43
N THR A 259 2.93 0.35 7.61
CA THR A 259 3.36 -0.26 8.87
C THR A 259 4.80 0.11 9.17
N SER A 260 5.02 0.97 10.17
CA SER A 260 6.36 1.45 10.49
C SER A 260 6.46 2.01 11.90
N GLY A 261 7.51 1.64 12.58
CA GLY A 261 7.92 2.32 13.80
C GLY A 261 8.84 3.51 13.50
N ASP A 262 8.76 4.55 14.29
CA ASP A 262 9.63 5.74 14.20
C ASP A 262 10.01 6.30 15.58
N GLY A 263 10.72 7.42 15.60
CA GLY A 263 11.15 8.12 16.82
C GLY A 263 10.14 9.13 17.38
N ALA A 264 8.91 9.19 16.84
CA ALA A 264 7.89 10.13 17.29
C ALA A 264 7.37 9.81 18.72
N CYS A 265 6.64 10.75 19.27
CA CYS A 265 5.94 10.58 20.54
C CYS A 265 4.99 9.38 20.51
N LEU A 266 4.76 8.78 21.67
CA LEU A 266 3.72 7.77 21.83
C LEU A 266 2.35 8.39 21.55
N GLY A 267 1.52 7.73 20.73
CA GLY A 267 0.20 8.24 20.35
C GLY A 267 0.23 9.52 19.51
N CYS A 268 1.21 9.69 18.62
CA CYS A 268 1.38 10.90 17.81
C CYS A 268 0.20 11.15 16.85
N SER A 269 -0.70 12.04 17.20
CA SER A 269 -1.89 12.39 16.41
C SER A 269 -1.56 13.04 15.06
N GLU A 270 -0.46 13.80 14.97
CA GLU A 270 0.00 14.34 13.69
C GLU A 270 0.32 13.22 12.70
N LYS A 271 1.01 12.18 13.17
CA LYS A 271 1.33 11.01 12.34
C LYS A 271 0.08 10.22 11.96
N THR A 272 -0.87 10.05 12.89
CA THR A 272 -2.18 9.43 12.58
C THR A 272 -2.88 10.17 11.44
N ALA A 273 -3.03 11.49 11.53
CA ALA A 273 -3.67 12.29 10.50
C ALA A 273 -2.97 12.15 9.13
N MET A 274 -1.65 12.17 9.12
CA MET A 274 -0.87 12.00 7.89
C MET A 274 -0.93 10.58 7.34
N HIS A 275 -0.95 9.56 8.20
CA HIS A 275 -1.16 8.18 7.79
C HIS A 275 -2.50 8.01 7.06
N LEU A 276 -3.58 8.50 7.65
CA LEU A 276 -4.92 8.43 7.04
C LEU A 276 -4.99 9.19 5.71
N PHE A 277 -4.40 10.39 5.67
CA PHE A 277 -4.31 11.18 4.44
C PHE A 277 -3.59 10.41 3.33
N VAL A 278 -2.41 9.88 3.62
CA VAL A 278 -1.58 9.18 2.63
C VAL A 278 -2.23 7.87 2.19
N ALA A 279 -2.77 7.07 3.12
CA ALA A 279 -3.47 5.83 2.81
C ALA A 279 -4.69 6.08 1.91
N THR A 280 -5.44 7.16 2.16
CA THR A 280 -6.57 7.56 1.33
C THR A 280 -6.14 7.92 -0.09
N VAL A 281 -5.07 8.71 -0.23
CA VAL A 281 -4.54 9.07 -1.57
C VAL A 281 -4.09 7.81 -2.31
N ASP A 282 -3.36 6.92 -1.64
CA ASP A 282 -2.88 5.68 -2.24
C ASP A 282 -4.05 4.79 -2.70
N ALA A 283 -5.05 4.58 -1.84
CA ALA A 283 -6.24 3.80 -2.16
C ALA A 283 -7.04 4.36 -3.35
N LEU A 284 -7.11 5.68 -3.50
CA LEU A 284 -7.76 6.33 -4.64
C LEU A 284 -6.95 6.21 -5.94
N MET A 285 -5.62 6.15 -5.83
CA MET A 285 -4.73 6.06 -7.00
C MET A 285 -4.63 4.63 -7.55
N GLN A 286 -4.69 3.60 -6.72
CA GLN A 286 -4.53 2.21 -7.14
C GLN A 286 -5.46 1.79 -8.29
N PRO A 287 -6.80 1.97 -8.22
CA PRO A 287 -7.69 1.57 -9.31
C PRO A 287 -7.41 2.31 -10.62
N ARG A 288 -6.96 3.57 -10.52
CA ARG A 288 -6.58 4.39 -11.68
C ARG A 288 -5.33 3.84 -12.35
N VAL A 289 -4.32 3.46 -11.54
CA VAL A 289 -3.09 2.83 -12.02
C VAL A 289 -3.37 1.46 -12.65
N GLU A 290 -4.23 0.63 -12.04
CA GLU A 290 -4.63 -0.66 -12.62
C GLU A 290 -5.28 -0.50 -14.00
N LYS A 291 -6.22 0.44 -14.12
CA LYS A 291 -6.86 0.78 -15.41
C LYS A 291 -5.85 1.25 -16.44
N HIS A 292 -4.89 2.07 -16.02
CA HIS A 292 -3.83 2.60 -16.86
C HIS A 292 -2.87 1.50 -17.34
N LEU A 293 -2.46 0.60 -16.44
CA LEU A 293 -1.64 -0.57 -16.76
C LEU A 293 -2.31 -1.48 -17.79
N LYS A 294 -3.61 -1.71 -17.62
CA LYS A 294 -4.40 -2.46 -18.61
C LYS A 294 -4.38 -1.76 -19.96
N HIS A 295 -4.62 -0.45 -19.99
CA HIS A 295 -4.60 0.34 -21.24
C HIS A 295 -3.23 0.27 -21.94
N ILE A 296 -2.13 0.45 -21.20
CA ILE A 296 -0.77 0.32 -21.77
C ILE A 296 -0.54 -1.09 -22.31
N THR A 297 -0.98 -2.12 -21.59
CA THR A 297 -0.85 -3.51 -22.03
C THR A 297 -1.60 -3.76 -23.34
N ASP A 298 -2.85 -3.29 -23.41
CA ASP A 298 -3.68 -3.40 -24.61
C ASP A 298 -3.05 -2.67 -25.81
N LEU A 299 -2.45 -1.48 -25.59
CA LEU A 299 -1.73 -0.75 -26.63
C LEU A 299 -0.49 -1.50 -27.12
N VAL A 300 0.30 -2.04 -26.22
CA VAL A 300 1.50 -2.84 -26.59
C VAL A 300 1.10 -4.04 -27.43
N ASP A 301 0.07 -4.78 -27.04
CA ASP A 301 -0.40 -5.95 -27.77
C ASP A 301 -0.97 -5.58 -29.14
N GLN A 302 -1.74 -4.48 -29.22
CA GLN A 302 -2.26 -3.97 -30.48
C GLN A 302 -1.15 -3.50 -31.43
N LEU A 303 -0.12 -2.79 -30.93
CA LEU A 303 1.02 -2.36 -31.74
C LEU A 303 1.82 -3.55 -32.25
N LYS A 304 2.10 -4.53 -31.41
CA LYS A 304 2.77 -5.77 -31.83
C LYS A 304 2.00 -6.48 -32.96
N LYS A 305 0.68 -6.62 -32.77
CA LYS A 305 -0.18 -7.18 -33.79
C LYS A 305 -0.22 -6.33 -35.08
N HIS A 306 -0.24 -4.99 -34.93
CA HIS A 306 -0.21 -4.07 -36.08
C HIS A 306 1.10 -4.20 -36.87
N ILE A 307 2.24 -4.34 -36.18
CA ILE A 307 3.55 -4.63 -36.80
C ILE A 307 3.48 -5.95 -37.56
N GLN A 308 2.99 -7.02 -36.93
CA GLN A 308 2.86 -8.34 -37.56
C GLN A 308 1.99 -8.29 -38.81
N LEU A 309 0.82 -7.65 -38.74
CA LEU A 309 -0.09 -7.54 -39.89
C LEU A 309 0.51 -6.71 -41.04
N ARG A 310 1.22 -5.62 -40.77
CA ARG A 310 1.91 -4.85 -41.81
C ARG A 310 3.08 -5.60 -42.41
N LEU A 311 3.81 -6.35 -41.61
CA LEU A 311 4.88 -7.22 -42.09
C LEU A 311 4.32 -8.42 -42.90
N ALA A 312 3.17 -8.97 -42.48
CA ALA A 312 2.48 -10.06 -43.18
C ALA A 312 1.70 -9.60 -44.43
N GLY A 313 1.26 -8.35 -44.48
CA GLY A 313 0.44 -7.80 -45.60
C GLY A 313 1.11 -7.75 -46.97
N GLY A 314 2.37 -8.27 -47.09
CA GLY A 314 3.06 -8.59 -48.35
C GLY A 314 3.15 -10.08 -48.62
N ILE A 315 2.59 -10.94 -47.78
CA ILE A 315 2.51 -12.37 -47.95
C ILE A 315 1.09 -12.72 -48.35
N ASP A 316 0.91 -13.57 -49.34
CA ASP A 316 -0.43 -14.05 -49.73
C ASP A 316 -1.07 -14.78 -48.53
N VAL A 317 -2.06 -14.15 -47.93
CA VAL A 317 -2.73 -14.55 -46.67
C VAL A 317 -3.62 -15.78 -46.87
N GLY A 318 -3.49 -16.45 -48.02
CA GLY A 318 -4.25 -17.66 -48.35
C GLY A 318 -3.72 -18.95 -47.70
N ASP A 319 -2.54 -18.93 -47.05
CA ASP A 319 -1.97 -20.12 -46.43
C ASP A 319 -1.82 -19.99 -44.90
N PRO A 320 -2.74 -20.59 -44.09
CA PRO A 320 -2.70 -20.56 -42.64
C PRO A 320 -1.43 -21.18 -42.02
N ASP A 321 -0.77 -22.10 -42.70
CA ASP A 321 0.41 -22.82 -42.20
C ASP A 321 1.67 -21.94 -42.25
N VAL A 322 1.76 -21.01 -43.23
CA VAL A 322 2.83 -20.02 -43.31
C VAL A 322 2.70 -18.96 -42.22
N ILE A 323 1.47 -18.56 -41.87
CA ILE A 323 1.19 -17.61 -40.78
C ILE A 323 1.55 -18.27 -39.43
N GLY A 324 1.20 -19.54 -39.24
CA GLY A 324 1.53 -20.30 -38.01
C GLY A 324 3.06 -20.41 -37.81
N GLN A 325 3.82 -20.74 -38.85
CA GLN A 325 5.28 -20.85 -38.77
C GLN A 325 5.99 -19.51 -38.49
N VAL A 326 5.48 -18.41 -39.02
CA VAL A 326 6.03 -17.06 -38.74
C VAL A 326 5.74 -16.63 -37.31
N ILE A 327 4.58 -16.99 -36.76
CA ILE A 327 4.17 -16.69 -35.37
C ILE A 327 4.97 -17.55 -34.37
N ASP A 328 5.18 -18.83 -34.65
CA ASP A 328 5.96 -19.76 -33.81
C ASP A 328 7.45 -19.42 -33.80
N ASP A 329 8.02 -19.04 -34.95
CA ASP A 329 9.42 -18.59 -35.04
C ASP A 329 9.71 -17.25 -34.33
N ILE A 330 8.68 -16.40 -34.12
CA ILE A 330 8.80 -15.13 -33.39
C ILE A 330 8.68 -15.36 -31.86
N GLY A 331 8.02 -16.42 -31.44
CA GLY A 331 7.75 -16.71 -30.01
C GLY A 331 8.94 -17.28 -29.23
N ASP A 332 9.95 -17.85 -29.87
CA ASP A 332 10.92 -18.73 -29.19
C ASP A 332 12.38 -18.25 -29.16
N HIS A 333 12.73 -17.11 -29.77
CA HIS A 333 14.12 -16.62 -29.78
C HIS A 333 14.19 -15.09 -29.69
N ASP A 334 15.25 -14.57 -29.03
CA ASP A 334 15.76 -13.19 -29.06
C ASP A 334 16.04 -12.72 -30.53
N VAL A 335 15.00 -12.60 -31.32
CA VAL A 335 15.10 -12.20 -32.71
C VAL A 335 15.16 -10.68 -32.75
N THR A 336 16.31 -10.13 -33.06
CA THR A 336 16.45 -8.70 -33.32
C THR A 336 15.53 -8.29 -34.47
N LEU A 337 14.84 -7.14 -34.32
CA LEU A 337 13.94 -6.56 -35.34
C LEU A 337 14.61 -6.44 -36.73
N ALA A 338 15.92 -6.24 -36.76
CA ALA A 338 16.71 -6.28 -38.00
C ALA A 338 16.66 -7.66 -38.69
N GLY A 339 16.70 -8.74 -37.91
CA GLY A 339 16.60 -10.11 -38.44
C GLY A 339 15.20 -10.44 -38.97
N ILE A 340 14.15 -9.91 -38.34
CA ILE A 340 12.77 -10.04 -38.85
C ILE A 340 12.60 -9.25 -40.13
N ALA A 341 13.07 -8.01 -40.19
CA ALA A 341 13.00 -7.17 -41.38
C ALA A 341 13.75 -7.83 -42.57
N GLU A 342 14.95 -8.36 -42.35
CA GLU A 342 15.75 -9.03 -43.38
C GLU A 342 15.13 -10.36 -43.88
N ARG A 343 14.40 -11.08 -43.01
CA ARG A 343 13.68 -12.31 -43.35
C ARG A 343 12.41 -12.03 -44.17
N VAL A 344 11.69 -10.98 -43.79
CA VAL A 344 10.50 -10.50 -44.50
C VAL A 344 10.86 -9.90 -45.85
N GLU A 345 11.97 -9.16 -45.97
CA GLU A 345 12.47 -8.66 -47.25
C GLU A 345 12.85 -9.81 -48.21
N ARG A 346 13.39 -10.92 -47.69
CA ARG A 346 13.67 -12.12 -48.49
C ARG A 346 12.41 -12.83 -48.99
N MET A 347 11.28 -12.69 -48.27
CA MET A 347 9.98 -13.30 -48.62
C MET A 347 9.11 -12.41 -49.51
N ARG A 348 9.38 -11.10 -49.55
CA ARG A 348 8.65 -10.12 -50.33
C ARG A 348 9.31 -9.87 -51.69
N GLY A 349 8.66 -10.25 -52.75
CA GLY A 349 8.92 -9.63 -54.05
C GLY A 349 8.24 -8.29 -54.15
N GLU A 350 9.01 -7.18 -54.17
CA GLU A 350 8.66 -5.88 -54.76
C GLU A 350 8.05 -4.71 -53.98
N GLN A 351 7.76 -4.82 -52.67
CA GLN A 351 7.45 -3.56 -51.92
C GLN A 351 8.35 -3.42 -50.69
N PRO A 352 9.19 -2.37 -50.61
CA PRO A 352 10.02 -2.13 -49.41
C PRO A 352 9.16 -1.77 -48.19
N ILE A 353 9.52 -2.36 -47.06
CA ILE A 353 8.92 -1.98 -45.77
C ILE A 353 9.35 -0.54 -45.47
N ASP A 354 8.41 0.26 -44.99
CA ASP A 354 8.72 1.58 -44.44
C ASP A 354 9.57 1.42 -43.16
N GLN A 355 10.89 1.49 -43.33
CA GLN A 355 11.85 1.31 -42.24
C GLN A 355 11.79 2.42 -41.21
N GLU A 356 11.38 3.62 -41.57
CA GLU A 356 11.22 4.73 -40.66
C GLU A 356 10.01 4.50 -39.73
N TRP A 357 8.88 4.09 -40.31
CA TRP A 357 7.71 3.66 -39.55
C TRP A 357 8.04 2.50 -38.62
N LEU A 358 8.69 1.45 -39.12
CA LEU A 358 9.03 0.27 -38.32
C LEU A 358 9.92 0.63 -37.14
N ARG A 359 10.96 1.45 -37.35
CA ARG A 359 11.84 1.93 -36.27
C ARG A 359 11.06 2.71 -35.24
N ARG A 360 10.21 3.65 -35.66
CA ARG A 360 9.39 4.47 -34.77
C ARG A 360 8.47 3.61 -33.91
N VAL A 361 7.71 2.69 -34.52
CA VAL A 361 6.72 1.88 -33.81
C VAL A 361 7.40 0.87 -32.88
N THR A 362 8.54 0.31 -33.25
CA THR A 362 9.30 -0.60 -32.37
C THR A 362 9.92 0.13 -31.18
N THR A 363 10.43 1.35 -31.37
CA THR A 363 10.86 2.21 -30.26
C THR A 363 9.69 2.50 -29.34
N LEU A 364 8.53 2.82 -29.89
CA LEU A 364 7.33 3.10 -29.15
C LEU A 364 6.84 1.90 -28.33
N VAL A 365 6.90 0.69 -28.85
CA VAL A 365 6.60 -0.52 -28.09
C VAL A 365 7.56 -0.67 -26.90
N ALA A 366 8.87 -0.47 -27.12
CA ALA A 366 9.85 -0.52 -26.04
C ALA A 366 9.62 0.55 -24.97
N ASP A 367 9.26 1.76 -25.38
CA ASP A 367 8.94 2.86 -24.46
C ASP A 367 7.68 2.54 -23.63
N LEU A 368 6.65 1.97 -24.23
CA LEU A 368 5.42 1.56 -23.53
C LEU A 368 5.66 0.36 -22.59
N GLU A 369 6.48 -0.61 -22.97
CA GLU A 369 6.88 -1.72 -22.09
C GLU A 369 7.69 -1.21 -20.89
N ASN A 370 8.59 -0.26 -21.09
CA ASN A 370 9.31 0.39 -20.01
C ASN A 370 8.36 1.23 -19.13
N LEU A 371 7.39 1.91 -19.74
CA LEU A 371 6.36 2.65 -18.98
C LEU A 371 5.51 1.68 -18.13
N LYS A 372 5.08 0.56 -18.72
CA LYS A 372 4.37 -0.50 -18.00
C LYS A 372 5.17 -0.99 -16.80
N TRP A 373 6.44 -1.35 -17.00
CA TRP A 373 7.34 -1.78 -15.93
C TRP A 373 7.47 -0.73 -14.82
N LYS A 374 7.54 0.57 -15.16
CA LYS A 374 7.59 1.64 -14.15
C LYS A 374 6.35 1.72 -13.28
N TYR A 375 5.20 1.34 -13.81
CA TYR A 375 3.94 1.34 -13.05
C TYR A 375 3.70 0.04 -12.29
N SER A 376 4.10 -1.13 -12.84
CA SER A 376 3.89 -2.44 -12.20
C SER A 376 4.93 -2.75 -11.12
N ASP A 377 6.20 -2.58 -11.46
CA ASP A 377 7.33 -3.01 -10.61
C ASP A 377 8.20 -1.82 -10.19
N GLY A 378 8.72 -1.07 -11.16
CA GLY A 378 9.66 0.01 -10.91
C GLY A 378 10.92 -0.45 -10.19
N ILE A 379 11.72 0.53 -9.71
CA ILE A 379 12.98 0.25 -9.01
C ILE A 379 12.73 -0.40 -7.64
N THR A 380 11.58 -0.10 -7.00
CA THR A 380 11.26 -0.53 -5.64
C THR A 380 10.48 -1.85 -5.59
N GLY A 381 10.08 -2.41 -6.74
CA GLY A 381 9.17 -3.56 -6.84
C GLY A 381 7.72 -3.22 -6.47
N ARG A 382 7.38 -1.93 -6.33
CA ARG A 382 6.04 -1.44 -5.95
C ARG A 382 5.42 -0.50 -6.99
N GLY A 383 6.04 -0.43 -8.14
CA GLY A 383 5.62 0.48 -9.20
C GLY A 383 5.93 1.95 -8.91
N ARG A 384 5.19 2.81 -9.60
CA ARG A 384 5.35 4.26 -9.48
C ARG A 384 4.67 4.77 -8.20
N THR A 385 5.27 5.76 -7.58
CA THR A 385 4.69 6.38 -6.38
C THR A 385 3.34 7.03 -6.67
N SER A 386 2.39 6.86 -5.74
CA SER A 386 1.06 7.49 -5.78
C SER A 386 1.07 8.96 -5.35
N LEU A 387 2.17 9.43 -4.76
CA LEU A 387 2.27 10.73 -4.12
C LEU A 387 3.71 11.25 -4.18
N GLY A 388 3.89 12.53 -4.45
CA GLY A 388 5.15 13.25 -4.25
C GLY A 388 5.08 14.09 -2.98
N MET A 389 6.02 13.90 -2.05
CA MET A 389 5.92 14.49 -0.72
C MET A 389 7.21 15.15 -0.27
N VAL A 390 7.09 16.35 0.29
CA VAL A 390 8.19 17.08 0.89
C VAL A 390 7.75 17.72 2.20
N ASN A 391 8.57 17.60 3.23
CA ASN A 391 8.27 18.18 4.53
C ASN A 391 9.23 19.31 4.92
N ALA A 392 8.73 20.18 5.77
CA ALA A 392 9.52 21.17 6.49
C ALA A 392 10.03 20.60 7.82
N THR A 393 11.10 21.17 8.37
CA THR A 393 11.64 20.81 9.68
C THR A 393 10.62 21.05 10.80
N GLY A 394 10.57 20.14 11.76
CA GLY A 394 9.68 20.15 12.91
C GLY A 394 9.32 18.71 13.31
N CYS A 395 8.16 18.51 13.93
CA CYS A 395 7.66 17.16 14.24
C CYS A 395 7.56 16.28 13.00
N THR A 396 7.25 16.86 11.84
CA THR A 396 7.18 16.13 10.56
C THR A 396 8.52 15.50 10.17
N SER A 397 9.65 16.10 10.54
CA SER A 397 10.97 15.48 10.34
C SER A 397 11.25 14.34 11.30
N VAL A 398 10.58 14.30 12.44
CA VAL A 398 10.76 13.24 13.45
C VAL A 398 9.95 12.00 13.09
N TRP A 399 8.65 12.14 12.90
CA TRP A 399 7.79 10.99 12.60
C TRP A 399 7.81 10.59 11.12
N GLY A 400 8.10 11.50 10.20
CA GLY A 400 8.07 11.23 8.77
C GLY A 400 9.40 10.82 8.16
N SER A 401 10.53 11.26 8.73
CA SER A 401 11.84 11.03 8.10
C SER A 401 13.03 11.21 9.04
N THR A 402 12.98 10.57 10.20
CA THR A 402 14.21 10.44 11.00
C THR A 402 15.17 9.53 10.24
N TYR A 403 16.17 10.14 9.57
CA TYR A 403 17.12 9.39 8.74
C TYR A 403 17.74 8.21 9.48
N PRO A 404 17.80 7.02 8.86
CA PRO A 404 17.41 6.66 7.49
C PRO A 404 15.96 6.15 7.35
N PHE A 405 15.10 6.38 8.32
CA PHE A 405 13.81 5.72 8.48
C PHE A 405 12.67 6.53 7.85
N ASN A 406 12.07 6.00 6.79
CA ASN A 406 10.89 6.53 6.13
C ASN A 406 9.72 5.55 6.33
N PRO A 407 8.60 5.98 6.96
CA PRO A 407 7.44 5.12 7.18
C PRO A 407 6.60 4.88 5.93
N TYR A 408 6.79 5.65 4.86
CA TYR A 408 5.93 5.65 3.68
C TYR A 408 6.48 4.78 2.55
N PRO A 409 5.59 4.21 1.69
CA PRO A 409 5.99 3.36 0.55
C PRO A 409 6.56 4.15 -0.63
N PHE A 410 6.75 5.45 -0.50
CA PHE A 410 7.32 6.33 -1.52
C PHE A 410 8.49 7.15 -0.93
N PRO A 411 9.39 7.68 -1.77
CA PRO A 411 10.45 8.56 -1.32
C PRO A 411 9.90 9.81 -0.66
N TRP A 412 10.45 10.15 0.49
CA TRP A 412 10.11 11.36 1.24
C TRP A 412 11.27 12.35 1.18
N SER A 413 10.98 13.57 0.75
CA SER A 413 11.99 14.62 0.77
C SER A 413 11.90 15.43 2.06
N ASN A 414 12.96 15.40 2.85
CA ASN A 414 13.06 16.14 4.11
C ASN A 414 13.94 17.37 3.92
N HIS A 415 13.43 18.54 4.28
CA HIS A 415 14.17 19.77 4.17
C HIS A 415 14.27 20.55 5.49
N LEU A 416 15.46 21.07 5.78
CA LEU A 416 15.79 21.64 7.09
C LEU A 416 15.47 23.15 7.21
N PHE A 417 15.20 23.83 6.11
CA PHE A 417 15.14 25.30 6.07
C PHE A 417 13.73 25.87 5.88
N GLN A 418 12.68 25.10 6.13
CA GLN A 418 11.30 25.55 6.05
C GLN A 418 10.84 26.02 4.66
N ASP A 419 11.53 25.58 3.60
CA ASP A 419 11.24 25.92 2.21
C ASP A 419 10.55 24.79 1.44
N ALA A 420 9.96 23.83 2.15
CA ALA A 420 9.22 22.72 1.58
C ALA A 420 8.19 23.13 0.51
N PRO A 421 7.41 24.22 0.68
CA PRO A 421 6.50 24.67 -0.37
C PRO A 421 7.22 25.05 -1.66
N SER A 422 8.38 25.70 -1.57
CA SER A 422 9.18 26.05 -2.77
C SER A 422 9.80 24.83 -3.42
N MET A 423 10.29 23.86 -2.64
CA MET A 423 10.78 22.58 -3.16
C MET A 423 9.68 21.78 -3.87
N ALA A 424 8.45 21.82 -3.35
CA ALA A 424 7.31 21.18 -3.97
C ALA A 424 7.07 21.65 -5.41
N MET A 425 7.40 22.91 -5.73
CA MET A 425 7.30 23.41 -7.11
C MET A 425 8.28 22.68 -8.05
N GLY A 426 9.50 22.43 -7.60
CA GLY A 426 10.49 21.67 -8.38
C GLY A 426 10.10 20.21 -8.55
N ILE A 427 9.62 19.56 -7.48
CA ILE A 427 9.12 18.20 -7.51
C ILE A 427 7.93 18.09 -8.48
N PHE A 428 7.00 19.05 -8.42
CA PHE A 428 5.86 19.11 -9.32
C PHE A 428 6.29 19.14 -10.79
N GLU A 429 7.18 20.05 -11.17
CA GLU A 429 7.66 20.15 -12.56
C GLU A 429 8.37 18.87 -13.00
N GLY A 430 9.19 18.26 -12.14
CA GLY A 430 9.86 16.99 -12.43
C GLY A 430 8.90 15.83 -12.62
N HIS A 431 7.88 15.72 -11.75
CA HIS A 431 6.82 14.70 -11.88
C HIS A 431 6.01 14.90 -13.16
N MET A 432 5.57 16.13 -13.43
CA MET A 432 4.75 16.41 -14.60
C MET A 432 5.52 16.20 -15.92
N ALA A 433 6.82 16.51 -15.95
CA ALA A 433 7.66 16.18 -17.10
C ALA A 433 7.71 14.65 -17.35
N LYS A 434 7.84 13.85 -16.29
CA LYS A 434 7.83 12.38 -16.43
C LYS A 434 6.46 11.82 -16.81
N MET A 435 5.36 12.46 -16.36
CA MET A 435 4.01 12.11 -16.82
C MET A 435 3.85 12.44 -18.30
N ALA A 436 4.29 13.62 -18.73
CA ALA A 436 4.22 14.04 -20.14
C ALA A 436 4.98 13.07 -21.07
N ASP A 437 6.15 12.57 -20.67
CA ASP A 437 6.89 11.55 -21.44
C ASP A 437 6.04 10.28 -21.66
N GLY A 438 5.35 9.80 -20.60
CA GLY A 438 4.47 8.63 -20.69
C GLY A 438 3.23 8.87 -21.56
N PHE A 439 2.53 9.98 -21.33
CA PHE A 439 1.32 10.32 -22.11
C PHE A 439 1.63 10.60 -23.57
N ARG A 440 2.78 11.18 -23.87
CA ARG A 440 3.27 11.35 -25.24
C ARG A 440 3.38 10.01 -25.96
N ALA A 441 4.00 9.01 -25.30
CA ALA A 441 4.13 7.67 -25.89
C ALA A 441 2.76 7.03 -26.13
N ILE A 442 1.83 7.16 -25.20
CA ILE A 442 0.45 6.64 -25.33
C ILE A 442 -0.28 7.32 -26.49
N ARG A 443 -0.30 8.65 -26.53
CA ARG A 443 -0.96 9.40 -27.62
C ARG A 443 -0.37 9.06 -28.99
N LEU A 444 0.95 8.91 -29.07
CA LEU A 444 1.61 8.50 -30.32
C LEU A 444 1.19 7.09 -30.75
N ALA A 445 1.06 6.17 -29.79
CA ALA A 445 0.57 4.80 -30.06
C ALA A 445 -0.87 4.80 -30.60
N GLU A 446 -1.75 5.59 -29.99
CA GLU A 446 -3.14 5.72 -30.41
C GLU A 446 -3.26 6.32 -31.81
N LEU A 447 -2.45 7.34 -32.10
CA LEU A 447 -2.40 7.97 -33.44
C LEU A 447 -1.90 6.98 -34.51
N ASP A 448 -0.87 6.19 -34.19
CA ASP A 448 -0.31 5.22 -35.13
C ASP A 448 -1.29 4.06 -35.41
N LEU A 449 -1.90 3.50 -34.36
CA LEU A 449 -2.92 2.45 -34.48
C LEU A 449 -4.16 2.93 -35.27
N ALA A 450 -4.53 4.18 -35.10
CA ALA A 450 -5.63 4.80 -35.85
C ALA A 450 -5.25 5.17 -37.30
N ASN A 451 -3.99 4.99 -37.71
CA ASN A 451 -3.41 5.49 -38.97
C ASN A 451 -3.61 7.00 -39.17
N LYS A 452 -3.56 7.77 -38.08
CA LYS A 452 -3.74 9.23 -38.07
C LYS A 452 -2.44 10.00 -37.83
N TYR A 453 -1.36 9.30 -37.49
CA TYR A 453 -0.09 9.98 -37.25
C TYR A 453 0.42 10.64 -38.54
N ASN A 454 0.77 11.91 -38.42
CA ASN A 454 1.43 12.68 -39.45
C ASN A 454 2.49 13.58 -38.80
N SER A 455 3.73 13.43 -39.20
CA SER A 455 4.86 14.18 -38.64
C SER A 455 4.66 15.70 -38.71
N ALA A 456 4.16 16.22 -39.83
CA ALA A 456 3.97 17.64 -40.01
C ALA A 456 2.92 18.26 -39.06
N ASP A 457 1.94 17.46 -38.61
CA ASP A 457 0.84 17.95 -37.77
C ASP A 457 1.09 17.64 -36.27
N HIS A 458 1.88 16.61 -35.96
CA HIS A 458 1.97 16.11 -34.59
C HIS A 458 3.33 16.28 -33.90
N ASP A 459 4.46 16.33 -34.65
CA ASP A 459 5.79 16.32 -34.05
C ASP A 459 6.07 17.54 -33.19
N ASP A 460 5.70 18.73 -33.65
CA ASP A 460 5.86 19.97 -32.90
C ASP A 460 5.01 19.93 -31.61
N PHE A 461 3.75 19.51 -31.71
CA PHE A 461 2.87 19.38 -30.56
C PHE A 461 3.42 18.35 -29.55
N LEU A 462 3.80 17.17 -30.01
CA LEU A 462 4.34 16.12 -29.14
C LEU A 462 5.69 16.51 -28.52
N THR A 463 6.52 17.27 -29.24
CA THR A 463 7.82 17.72 -28.74
C THR A 463 7.68 18.70 -27.57
N TYR A 464 6.71 19.62 -27.65
CA TYR A 464 6.47 20.63 -26.61
C TYR A 464 5.32 20.29 -25.68
N PHE A 465 4.86 19.04 -25.70
CA PHE A 465 3.77 18.55 -24.84
C PHE A 465 4.17 18.59 -23.36
N ASP A 466 3.40 19.32 -22.57
CA ASP A 466 3.61 19.46 -21.13
C ASP A 466 2.27 19.36 -20.36
N TRP A 467 2.34 19.45 -19.04
CA TRP A 467 1.21 19.26 -18.13
C TRP A 467 0.04 20.23 -18.37
N ARG A 468 0.26 21.39 -19.00
CA ARG A 468 -0.82 22.34 -19.35
C ARG A 468 -1.74 21.84 -20.45
N GLN A 469 -1.34 20.78 -21.12
CA GLN A 469 -2.06 20.16 -22.24
C GLN A 469 -2.62 18.77 -21.90
N PHE A 470 -2.54 18.38 -20.63
CA PHE A 470 -3.12 17.12 -20.16
C PHE A 470 -4.64 17.16 -20.22
N SER A 471 -5.25 16.03 -20.61
CA SER A 471 -6.68 15.83 -20.49
C SER A 471 -7.08 15.59 -19.02
N ASP A 472 -8.39 15.64 -18.74
CA ASP A 472 -8.90 15.36 -17.39
C ASP A 472 -8.52 13.95 -16.94
N GLU A 473 -8.60 12.95 -17.84
CA GLU A 473 -8.21 11.57 -17.56
C GLU A 473 -6.71 11.43 -17.30
N GLU A 474 -5.86 12.17 -18.00
CA GLU A 474 -4.42 12.20 -17.76
C GLU A 474 -4.11 12.86 -16.40
N TRP A 475 -4.85 13.91 -16.04
CA TRP A 475 -4.71 14.54 -14.73
C TRP A 475 -5.09 13.62 -13.57
N GLU A 476 -6.09 12.76 -13.74
CA GLU A 476 -6.47 11.76 -12.73
C GLU A 476 -5.35 10.76 -12.40
N LEU A 477 -4.43 10.55 -13.34
CA LEU A 477 -3.27 9.67 -13.18
C LEU A 477 -2.03 10.37 -12.60
N CYS A 478 -2.06 11.70 -12.52
CA CYS A 478 -0.93 12.46 -11.99
C CYS A 478 -0.84 12.35 -10.47
N PRO A 479 0.28 11.84 -9.91
CA PRO A 479 0.47 11.84 -8.46
C PRO A 479 0.40 13.27 -7.91
N PRO A 480 -0.43 13.54 -6.89
CA PRO A 480 -0.43 14.85 -6.26
C PRO A 480 0.93 15.14 -5.62
N VAL A 481 1.34 16.39 -5.66
CA VAL A 481 2.54 16.87 -4.96
C VAL A 481 2.12 17.64 -3.72
N VAL A 482 2.65 17.25 -2.58
CA VAL A 482 2.24 17.74 -1.27
C VAL A 482 3.42 18.31 -0.51
N ALA A 483 3.30 19.55 -0.06
CA ALA A 483 4.17 20.16 0.93
C ALA A 483 3.54 20.04 2.31
N VAL A 484 4.23 19.42 3.26
CA VAL A 484 3.76 19.19 4.62
C VAL A 484 4.61 19.99 5.61
N GLY A 485 3.98 20.59 6.59
CA GLY A 485 4.69 21.25 7.69
C GLY A 485 3.77 21.62 8.83
N GLY A 486 4.35 21.81 10.00
CA GLY A 486 3.65 22.34 11.15
C GLY A 486 3.37 23.85 11.00
N ASP A 487 2.65 24.38 11.97
CA ASP A 487 2.29 25.78 12.06
C ASP A 487 3.54 26.71 12.01
N GLY A 488 4.58 26.43 12.76
CA GLY A 488 5.81 27.23 12.69
C GLY A 488 6.42 27.24 11.30
N ALA A 489 6.39 26.13 10.60
CA ALA A 489 6.90 25.99 9.26
C ALA A 489 6.08 26.75 8.21
N MET A 490 4.77 26.81 8.36
CA MET A 490 3.87 27.36 7.34
C MET A 490 3.38 28.77 7.69
N TYR A 491 3.05 29.04 8.95
CA TYR A 491 2.57 30.35 9.38
C TYR A 491 3.68 31.37 9.66
N ASP A 492 4.86 30.91 10.11
CA ASP A 492 5.92 31.77 10.58
C ASP A 492 7.16 31.73 9.68
N ILE A 493 8.10 30.80 9.93
CA ILE A 493 9.41 30.79 9.27
C ILE A 493 9.30 30.55 7.76
N GLY A 494 8.42 29.66 7.33
CA GLY A 494 8.23 29.28 5.93
C GLY A 494 7.12 30.03 5.20
N PHE A 495 6.48 31.01 5.83
CA PHE A 495 5.31 31.69 5.25
C PHE A 495 5.60 32.33 3.88
N GLN A 496 6.76 32.90 3.68
CA GLN A 496 7.15 33.46 2.37
C GLN A 496 7.17 32.39 1.26
N ASN A 497 7.60 31.17 1.57
CA ASN A 497 7.62 30.06 0.63
C ASN A 497 6.21 29.55 0.33
N LEU A 498 5.36 29.48 1.35
CA LEU A 498 3.94 29.18 1.19
C LEU A 498 3.24 30.21 0.28
N SER A 499 3.45 31.50 0.55
CA SER A 499 2.95 32.60 -0.28
C SER A 499 3.42 32.46 -1.74
N ARG A 500 4.67 32.08 -1.96
CA ARG A 500 5.22 31.85 -3.28
C ARG A 500 4.54 30.71 -4.03
N VAL A 501 4.26 29.58 -3.36
CA VAL A 501 3.52 28.45 -3.96
C VAL A 501 2.12 28.87 -4.33
N MET A 502 1.40 29.54 -3.44
CA MET A 502 0.03 30.02 -3.70
C MET A 502 -0.01 30.97 -4.91
N ALA A 503 0.98 31.85 -5.04
CA ALA A 503 1.10 32.77 -6.16
C ALA A 503 1.52 32.08 -7.47
N SER A 504 2.03 30.85 -7.44
CA SER A 504 2.55 30.16 -8.63
C SER A 504 1.49 29.64 -9.56
N GLY A 505 0.24 29.47 -9.09
CA GLY A 505 -0.87 28.85 -9.83
C GLY A 505 -0.67 27.35 -10.12
N LYS A 506 0.35 26.70 -9.54
CA LYS A 506 0.57 25.26 -9.70
C LYS A 506 -0.38 24.49 -8.79
N PRO A 507 -0.92 23.31 -9.23
CA PRO A 507 -1.84 22.50 -8.43
C PRO A 507 -1.12 21.69 -7.34
N ILE A 508 -0.32 22.37 -6.52
CA ILE A 508 0.40 21.79 -5.40
C ILE A 508 -0.52 21.82 -4.17
N LYS A 509 -0.53 20.73 -3.42
CA LYS A 509 -1.27 20.64 -2.16
C LYS A 509 -0.37 21.05 -1.01
N VAL A 510 -0.92 21.79 -0.06
CA VAL A 510 -0.23 22.13 1.19
C VAL A 510 -1.03 21.57 2.35
N VAL A 511 -0.37 20.78 3.18
CA VAL A 511 -0.94 20.24 4.41
C VAL A 511 -0.24 20.90 5.60
N VAL A 512 -1.01 21.65 6.37
CA VAL A 512 -0.55 22.25 7.61
C VAL A 512 -1.04 21.41 8.78
N VAL A 513 -0.10 20.85 9.55
CA VAL A 513 -0.40 20.11 10.76
C VAL A 513 -0.35 21.14 11.91
N ASP A 514 -1.51 21.71 12.22
CA ASP A 514 -1.63 22.88 13.11
C ASP A 514 -1.85 22.43 14.56
N THR A 515 -0.82 22.46 15.36
CA THR A 515 -0.85 22.18 16.81
C THR A 515 -0.92 23.44 17.67
N GLN A 516 -0.92 24.63 17.06
CA GLN A 516 -1.00 25.95 17.68
C GLN A 516 0.19 26.32 18.56
N VAL A 517 1.27 25.55 18.47
CA VAL A 517 2.55 25.78 19.16
C VAL A 517 3.71 25.26 18.32
N TYR A 518 4.93 25.68 18.60
CA TYR A 518 6.13 25.01 18.09
C TYR A 518 6.34 23.69 18.84
N SER A 519 5.60 22.65 18.45
CA SER A 519 5.52 21.39 19.18
C SER A 519 6.87 20.68 19.35
N ASN A 520 7.65 20.57 18.29
CA ASN A 520 8.90 19.79 18.29
C ASN A 520 9.98 20.39 19.20
N THR A 521 10.01 21.71 19.36
CA THR A 521 11.00 22.41 20.17
C THR A 521 10.59 22.54 21.64
N GLY A 522 9.36 22.15 22.00
CA GLY A 522 8.91 22.09 23.38
C GLY A 522 7.65 22.91 23.69
N GLY A 523 6.88 23.32 22.68
CA GLY A 523 5.58 23.96 22.90
C GLY A 523 5.62 25.48 23.06
N GLN A 524 6.56 26.16 22.35
CA GLN A 524 6.64 27.61 22.36
C GLN A 524 5.46 28.24 21.61
N ALA A 525 5.12 29.46 21.98
CA ALA A 525 4.08 30.26 21.33
C ALA A 525 4.41 30.49 19.85
N CYS A 526 3.43 30.27 18.99
CA CYS A 526 3.50 30.56 17.56
C CYS A 526 2.36 31.48 17.12
N THR A 527 2.36 31.97 15.88
CA THR A 527 1.32 32.88 15.40
C THR A 527 -0.02 32.16 15.15
N SER A 528 -0.07 30.85 15.04
CA SER A 528 -1.30 30.07 14.91
C SER A 528 -2.07 29.91 16.24
N GLY A 529 -1.45 30.18 17.38
CA GLY A 529 -2.09 30.08 18.69
C GLY A 529 -3.17 31.13 18.92
N PHE A 530 -4.17 30.80 19.71
CA PHE A 530 -5.27 31.72 20.08
C PHE A 530 -4.85 32.76 21.11
N ILE A 531 -5.60 33.86 21.18
CA ILE A 531 -5.45 34.85 22.24
C ILE A 531 -5.72 34.17 23.59
N GLY A 532 -4.86 34.43 24.55
CA GLY A 532 -4.95 33.85 25.90
C GLY A 532 -4.38 32.45 26.04
N GLN A 533 -3.93 31.82 24.94
CA GLN A 533 -3.30 30.52 25.01
C GLN A 533 -2.00 30.56 25.80
N VAL A 534 -1.91 29.72 26.83
CA VAL A 534 -0.69 29.54 27.62
C VAL A 534 0.19 28.49 26.97
N SER A 535 1.41 28.89 26.67
CA SER A 535 2.47 28.04 26.09
C SER A 535 3.82 28.54 26.56
N ASP A 536 4.89 27.85 26.25
CA ASP A 536 6.24 28.35 26.53
C ASP A 536 6.45 29.72 25.88
N MET A 537 7.14 30.61 26.57
CA MET A 537 7.36 32.00 26.17
C MET A 537 6.07 32.87 26.10
N ALA A 538 4.91 32.33 26.41
CA ALA A 538 3.67 33.06 26.60
C ALA A 538 3.12 32.89 28.01
N GLN A 539 3.95 32.48 28.95
CA GLN A 539 3.68 32.37 30.38
C GLN A 539 4.45 33.46 31.10
N TYR A 540 3.78 34.17 31.95
CA TYR A 540 4.47 35.13 32.79
C TYR A 540 3.88 35.20 34.14
N GLY A 541 4.64 34.99 35.15
CA GLY A 541 4.52 35.25 36.52
C GLY A 541 3.13 35.67 37.04
N LYS A 542 3.05 36.78 37.76
CA LYS A 542 1.78 37.24 38.39
C LYS A 542 0.77 37.86 37.43
N ALA A 543 1.10 38.13 36.22
CA ALA A 543 0.24 38.79 35.23
C ALA A 543 0.02 37.92 34.00
N ILE A 544 -0.08 36.62 34.19
CA ILE A 544 -0.28 35.66 33.10
C ILE A 544 -1.52 35.98 32.32
N GLN A 545 -1.36 36.13 31.04
CA GLN A 545 -2.44 36.39 30.11
C GLN A 545 -2.36 35.55 28.85
N GLY A 546 -1.35 34.69 28.76
CA GLY A 546 -1.05 33.91 27.56
C GLY A 546 -0.67 34.78 26.36
N LYS A 547 -0.86 34.27 25.17
CA LYS A 547 -0.63 34.97 23.92
C LYS A 547 -1.58 36.17 23.78
N GLN A 548 -1.05 37.33 23.41
CA GLN A 548 -1.81 38.57 23.28
C GLN A 548 -2.26 38.85 21.83
N GLU A 549 -1.50 38.41 20.87
CA GLU A 549 -1.78 38.64 19.46
C GLU A 549 -2.88 37.70 18.97
N PRO A 550 -3.72 38.16 18.04
CA PRO A 550 -4.71 37.30 17.42
C PRO A 550 -4.05 36.16 16.62
N ARG A 551 -4.81 35.08 16.44
CA ARG A 551 -4.38 33.98 15.59
C ARG A 551 -4.17 34.48 14.16
N LYS A 552 -3.06 34.07 13.56
CA LYS A 552 -2.84 34.28 12.13
C LYS A 552 -3.65 33.23 11.35
N GLU A 553 -4.47 33.72 10.43
CA GLU A 553 -5.20 32.89 9.49
C GLU A 553 -4.52 32.93 8.11
N ILE A 554 -4.52 31.79 7.39
CA ILE A 554 -3.94 31.67 6.05
C ILE A 554 -5.01 31.23 5.05
#